data_e3ea52edb5e145202b8b163385313d5d
#
_entry.id   e3ea52edb5e145202b8b163385313d5d
#
_cell.length_a   1.000
_cell.length_b   1.000
_cell.length_c   1.000
_cell.angle_alpha   90.00
_cell.angle_beta   90.00
_cell.angle_gamma   90.00
#
_symmetry.space_group_name_H-M   'P 1'
#
loop_
_entity.id
_entity.type
_entity.pdbx_description
1 polymer ?
#
loop_
_entity_poly.entity_id
_entity_poly.type
_entity_poly.pdbx_seq_one_letter_code
_entity_poly.pdbx_strand_id
1 'polypeptide(L)'
;MYNLGEIKEQVSVAVTELLDAAKLTKGQTFVVGCSTSEIAGHKIGTDSNGEVAYAVYSGIVPVLKERGIYLAAQCCEHLNRAIIIEREAAEQYGLEQVNVVPQQCAGGSFASAAYAGFDHPVAVEFVGAHAGMDIGDTFIGMQLKP
;
A
#
# COMPACT_ATOMS: atom_id res chain seq x y z
N MET A 1 -20.48 -9.63 -8.06
CA MET A 1 -20.05 -8.23 -8.25
C MET A 1 -19.65 -7.63 -6.92
N TYR A 2 -18.56 -6.92 -6.88
CA TYR A 2 -18.08 -6.28 -5.66
C TYR A 2 -18.68 -4.88 -5.52
N ASN A 3 -18.71 -4.39 -4.27
CA ASN A 3 -19.20 -3.06 -3.93
C ASN A 3 -18.01 -2.22 -3.47
N LEU A 4 -17.67 -1.20 -4.21
CA LEU A 4 -16.48 -0.37 -3.92
C LEU A 4 -16.59 0.36 -2.59
N GLY A 5 -17.79 0.82 -2.23
CA GLY A 5 -18.01 1.46 -0.94
C GLY A 5 -17.81 0.52 0.23
N GLU A 6 -18.23 -0.74 0.09
CA GLU A 6 -18.02 -1.74 1.12
C GLU A 6 -16.54 -2.08 1.26
N ILE A 7 -15.82 -2.20 0.14
CA ILE A 7 -14.38 -2.47 0.17
C ILE A 7 -13.67 -1.36 0.93
N LYS A 8 -13.98 -0.12 0.59
CA LYS A 8 -13.37 1.04 1.25
C LYS A 8 -13.62 1.01 2.76
N GLU A 9 -14.86 0.74 3.15
CA GLU A 9 -15.23 0.74 4.57
C GLU A 9 -14.59 -0.41 5.33
N GLN A 10 -14.62 -1.62 4.76
CA GLN A 10 -14.00 -2.78 5.40
C GLN A 10 -12.50 -2.58 5.59
N VAL A 11 -11.85 -2.02 4.60
CA VAL A 11 -10.40 -1.74 4.68
C VAL A 11 -10.14 -0.68 5.75
N SER A 12 -10.94 0.38 5.80
CA SER A 12 -10.79 1.43 6.79
C SER A 12 -10.91 0.88 8.21
N VAL A 13 -11.90 0.03 8.46
CA VAL A 13 -12.11 -0.60 9.77
C VAL A 13 -10.93 -1.49 10.11
N ALA A 14 -10.48 -2.33 9.17
CA ALA A 14 -9.39 -3.26 9.41
C ALA A 14 -8.08 -2.53 9.73
N VAL A 15 -7.79 -1.46 9.00
CA VAL A 15 -6.59 -0.65 9.25
C VAL A 15 -6.68 0.01 10.62
N THR A 16 -7.82 0.57 10.96
CA THR A 16 -8.01 1.22 12.27
C THR A 16 -7.75 0.23 13.41
N GLU A 17 -8.33 -0.97 13.30
CA GLU A 17 -8.13 -2.00 14.32
C GLU A 17 -6.67 -2.43 14.43
N LEU A 18 -6.01 -2.58 13.29
CA LEU A 18 -4.62 -3.00 13.27
C LEU A 18 -3.71 -1.93 13.87
N LEU A 19 -3.94 -0.67 13.55
CA LEU A 19 -3.15 0.42 14.12
C LEU A 19 -3.33 0.52 15.63
N ASP A 20 -4.55 0.31 16.11
CA ASP A 20 -4.81 0.30 17.55
C ASP A 20 -4.08 -0.85 18.23
N ALA A 21 -4.12 -2.04 17.64
CA ALA A 21 -3.46 -3.22 18.20
C ALA A 21 -1.93 -3.08 18.16
N ALA A 22 -1.39 -2.55 17.08
CA ALA A 22 0.06 -2.40 16.91
C ALA A 22 0.61 -1.18 17.63
N LYS A 23 -0.26 -0.27 18.06
CA LYS A 23 0.12 0.95 18.79
C LYS A 23 1.12 1.81 18.02
N LEU A 24 0.90 1.96 16.72
CA LEU A 24 1.76 2.79 15.91
C LEU A 24 1.61 4.26 16.28
N THR A 25 2.71 4.99 16.20
CA THR A 25 2.75 6.41 16.54
C THR A 25 3.17 7.23 15.32
N LYS A 26 2.98 8.54 15.41
CA LYS A 26 3.30 9.47 14.33
C LYS A 26 4.72 9.28 13.81
N GLY A 27 4.86 9.26 12.50
CA GLY A 27 6.14 9.10 11.83
C GLY A 27 6.55 7.67 11.56
N GLN A 28 5.79 6.70 12.05
CA GLN A 28 6.08 5.30 11.77
C GLN A 28 5.52 4.89 10.42
N THR A 29 5.87 3.68 9.96
CA THR A 29 5.54 3.21 8.61
C THR A 29 4.65 1.98 8.67
N PHE A 30 3.77 1.87 7.68
CA PHE A 30 2.79 0.80 7.57
C PHE A 30 2.83 0.29 6.13
N VAL A 31 3.27 -0.95 5.93
CA VAL A 31 3.37 -1.51 4.58
C VAL A 31 2.07 -2.21 4.19
N VAL A 32 1.65 -2.00 2.95
CA VAL A 32 0.47 -2.67 2.40
C VAL A 32 0.86 -3.34 1.10
N GLY A 33 0.61 -4.64 1.03
CA GLY A 33 0.62 -5.39 -0.21
C GLY A 33 -0.81 -5.68 -0.58
N CYS A 34 -1.18 -5.43 -1.83
CA CYS A 34 -2.57 -5.57 -2.25
C CYS A 34 -2.65 -6.20 -3.64
N SER A 35 -3.39 -7.31 -3.74
CA SER A 35 -3.70 -7.94 -5.01
C SER A 35 -5.15 -7.63 -5.36
N THR A 36 -5.35 -6.71 -6.29
CA THR A 36 -6.70 -6.32 -6.71
C THR A 36 -7.42 -7.44 -7.45
N SER A 37 -6.69 -8.30 -8.14
CA SER A 37 -7.30 -9.43 -8.81
C SER A 37 -7.87 -10.43 -7.81
N GLU A 38 -7.23 -10.61 -6.66
CA GLU A 38 -7.77 -11.47 -5.61
C GLU A 38 -9.02 -10.87 -4.98
N ILE A 39 -9.05 -9.56 -4.76
CA ILE A 39 -10.21 -8.87 -4.19
C ILE A 39 -11.40 -8.96 -5.14
N ALA A 40 -11.16 -8.72 -6.43
CA ALA A 40 -12.20 -8.72 -7.45
C ALA A 40 -12.60 -10.12 -7.90
N GLY A 41 -11.95 -11.16 -7.38
CA GLY A 41 -12.12 -12.51 -7.86
C GLY A 41 -11.47 -12.62 -9.22
N HIS A 42 -11.90 -13.57 -10.01
CA HIS A 42 -11.27 -13.81 -11.31
C HIS A 42 -11.89 -12.98 -12.44
N LYS A 43 -12.70 -12.03 -12.11
CA LYS A 43 -13.30 -11.12 -13.08
C LYS A 43 -12.36 -9.99 -13.38
N ILE A 44 -11.34 -10.26 -14.10
CA ILE A 44 -10.35 -9.25 -14.41
C ILE A 44 -10.79 -8.50 -15.66
N GLY A 45 -11.72 -7.60 -15.46
CA GLY A 45 -11.90 -6.55 -16.42
C GLY A 45 -10.81 -5.55 -16.12
N THR A 46 -10.11 -5.11 -17.12
CA THR A 46 -8.94 -4.27 -16.96
C THR A 46 -9.21 -3.00 -16.15
N ASP A 47 -10.44 -2.46 -16.27
CA ASP A 47 -10.77 -1.20 -15.57
C ASP A 47 -11.14 -1.42 -14.10
N SER A 48 -11.65 -2.61 -13.76
CA SER A 48 -12.06 -2.87 -12.39
C SER A 48 -10.90 -2.97 -11.41
N ASN A 49 -9.71 -3.37 -11.86
CA ASN A 49 -8.54 -3.42 -10.99
C ASN A 49 -8.16 -2.02 -10.49
N GLY A 50 -8.22 -1.01 -11.36
CA GLY A 50 -7.93 0.36 -10.96
C GLY A 50 -8.95 0.90 -9.97
N GLU A 51 -10.23 0.59 -10.17
CA GLU A 51 -11.28 1.02 -9.25
C GLU A 51 -11.15 0.36 -7.89
N VAL A 52 -10.87 -0.95 -7.86
CA VAL A 52 -10.67 -1.67 -6.61
C VAL A 52 -9.44 -1.12 -5.87
N ALA A 53 -8.36 -0.91 -6.59
CA ALA A 53 -7.14 -0.35 -5.99
C ALA A 53 -7.41 1.02 -5.38
N TYR A 54 -8.16 1.87 -6.06
CA TYR A 54 -8.49 3.19 -5.55
C TYR A 54 -9.39 3.09 -4.31
N ALA A 55 -10.33 2.16 -4.31
CA ALA A 55 -11.20 1.96 -3.14
C ALA A 55 -10.37 1.54 -1.92
N VAL A 56 -9.44 0.60 -2.09
CA VAL A 56 -8.55 0.17 -1.01
C VAL A 56 -7.69 1.33 -0.55
N TYR A 57 -7.06 2.02 -1.47
CA TYR A 57 -6.21 3.18 -1.19
C TYR A 57 -6.99 4.24 -0.41
N SER A 58 -8.20 4.54 -0.85
CA SER A 58 -9.07 5.56 -0.22
C SER A 58 -9.53 5.13 1.18
N GLY A 59 -9.60 3.83 1.45
CA GLY A 59 -9.93 3.33 2.77
C GLY A 59 -8.75 3.40 3.75
N ILE A 60 -7.52 3.31 3.23
CA ILE A 60 -6.32 3.28 4.05
C ILE A 60 -5.79 4.68 4.36
N VAL A 61 -5.65 5.51 3.34
CA VAL A 61 -4.92 6.79 3.44
C VAL A 61 -5.49 7.75 4.48
N PRO A 62 -6.81 7.98 4.55
CA PRO A 62 -7.31 8.92 5.56
C PRO A 62 -7.01 8.48 6.99
N VAL A 63 -7.07 7.17 7.25
CA VAL A 63 -6.78 6.64 8.59
C VAL A 63 -5.31 6.86 8.95
N LEU A 64 -4.41 6.58 8.03
CA LEU A 64 -2.98 6.77 8.27
C LEU A 64 -2.63 8.26 8.41
N LYS A 65 -3.20 9.11 7.57
CA LYS A 65 -2.93 10.56 7.63
C LYS A 65 -3.38 11.16 8.95
N GLU A 66 -4.55 10.74 9.44
CA GLU A 66 -5.06 11.23 10.71
C GLU A 66 -4.09 10.94 11.85
N ARG A 67 -3.39 9.82 11.78
CA ARG A 67 -2.44 9.40 12.82
C ARG A 67 -0.99 9.76 12.50
N GLY A 68 -0.75 10.38 11.35
CA GLY A 68 0.59 10.78 10.93
C GLY A 68 1.51 9.62 10.59
N ILE A 69 0.94 8.52 10.07
CA ILE A 69 1.68 7.31 9.72
C ILE A 69 1.88 7.27 8.21
N TYR A 70 3.09 6.89 7.80
CA TYR A 70 3.43 6.79 6.37
C TYR A 70 2.99 5.47 5.79
N LEU A 71 2.34 5.53 4.63
CA LEU A 71 2.00 4.34 3.85
C LEU A 71 3.19 3.92 3.00
N ALA A 72 3.53 2.64 3.05
CA ALA A 72 4.53 2.03 2.17
C ALA A 72 3.78 1.04 1.28
N ALA A 73 3.63 1.36 0.00
CA ALA A 73 2.85 0.55 -0.92
C ALA A 73 3.77 -0.39 -1.69
N GLN A 74 3.57 -1.71 -1.50
CA GLN A 74 4.42 -2.71 -2.14
C GLN A 74 4.00 -2.94 -3.58
N CYS A 75 4.98 -2.93 -4.49
CA CYS A 75 4.79 -3.32 -5.88
C CYS A 75 4.73 -4.84 -6.01
N CYS A 76 4.24 -5.33 -7.14
CA CYS A 76 4.22 -6.76 -7.42
C CYS A 76 5.63 -7.26 -7.76
N GLU A 77 5.75 -8.58 -8.00
CA GLU A 77 7.04 -9.21 -8.28
C GLU A 77 7.69 -8.72 -9.57
N HIS A 78 6.93 -8.17 -10.51
CA HIS A 78 7.47 -7.61 -11.75
C HIS A 78 8.41 -6.42 -11.49
N LEU A 79 8.26 -5.76 -10.36
CA LEU A 79 9.15 -4.70 -9.93
C LEU A 79 9.86 -5.10 -8.63
N ASN A 80 10.16 -6.40 -8.47
CA ASN A 80 10.89 -6.96 -7.33
C ASN A 80 10.28 -6.55 -5.99
N ARG A 81 8.96 -6.36 -5.95
CA ARG A 81 8.22 -5.94 -4.75
C ARG A 81 8.78 -4.66 -4.13
N ALA A 82 9.29 -3.75 -4.97
CA ALA A 82 9.75 -2.46 -4.50
C ALA A 82 8.63 -1.72 -3.79
N ILE A 83 9.00 -0.77 -2.93
CA ILE A 83 8.06 -0.03 -2.10
C ILE A 83 7.92 1.39 -2.63
N ILE A 84 6.68 1.86 -2.79
CA ILE A 84 6.40 3.25 -3.10
C ILE A 84 6.09 3.95 -1.76
N ILE A 85 6.81 5.02 -1.49
CA ILE A 85 6.70 5.74 -0.22
C ILE A 85 6.93 7.23 -0.46
N GLU A 86 6.49 8.08 0.46
CA GLU A 86 6.81 9.51 0.37
C GLU A 86 8.30 9.73 0.56
N ARG A 87 8.86 10.67 -0.19
CA ARG A 87 10.28 11.03 -0.08
C ARG A 87 10.65 11.39 1.35
N GLU A 88 9.79 12.11 2.05
CA GLU A 88 10.04 12.51 3.44
C GLU A 88 10.30 11.30 4.33
N ALA A 89 9.51 10.24 4.18
CA ALA A 89 9.72 9.02 4.95
C ALA A 89 11.00 8.31 4.54
N ALA A 90 11.30 8.25 3.24
CA ALA A 90 12.53 7.62 2.75
C ALA A 90 13.74 8.33 3.35
N GLU A 91 13.72 9.64 3.41
CA GLU A 91 14.81 10.42 3.99
C GLU A 91 14.91 10.24 5.49
N GLN A 92 13.75 10.23 6.18
CA GLN A 92 13.72 10.07 7.62
C GLN A 92 14.35 8.76 8.07
N TYR A 93 14.13 7.68 7.32
CA TYR A 93 14.65 6.36 7.68
C TYR A 93 15.89 5.96 6.90
N GLY A 94 16.45 6.86 6.10
CA GLY A 94 17.66 6.59 5.34
C GLY A 94 17.50 5.46 4.33
N LEU A 95 16.34 5.36 3.69
CA LEU A 95 16.06 4.28 2.75
C LEU A 95 16.69 4.58 1.39
N GLU A 96 17.27 3.56 0.80
CA GLU A 96 17.92 3.71 -0.52
C GLU A 96 16.86 3.74 -1.61
N GLN A 97 16.85 4.82 -2.39
CA GLN A 97 15.89 4.98 -3.47
C GLN A 97 16.34 4.21 -4.70
N VAL A 98 15.36 3.63 -5.39
CA VAL A 98 15.58 2.93 -6.65
C VAL A 98 14.73 3.57 -7.74
N ASN A 99 15.10 3.32 -8.98
CA ASN A 99 14.55 4.06 -10.12
C ASN A 99 13.47 3.24 -10.83
N VAL A 100 12.31 3.09 -10.20
CA VAL A 100 11.16 2.39 -10.77
C VAL A 100 9.90 3.23 -10.65
N VAL A 101 9.00 3.08 -11.63
CA VAL A 101 7.70 3.73 -11.62
C VAL A 101 6.65 2.63 -11.85
N PRO A 102 5.74 2.41 -10.90
CA PRO A 102 4.74 1.35 -11.04
C PRO A 102 3.67 1.70 -12.05
N GLN A 103 3.17 0.67 -12.73
CA GLN A 103 2.04 0.78 -13.64
C GLN A 103 1.10 -0.39 -13.37
N GLN A 104 -0.11 -0.33 -13.89
CA GLN A 104 -1.08 -1.39 -13.63
C GLN A 104 -0.59 -2.76 -14.06
N CYS A 105 0.13 -2.83 -15.18
CA CYS A 105 0.66 -4.09 -15.71
C CYS A 105 2.00 -4.48 -15.09
N ALA A 106 2.68 -3.55 -14.45
CA ALA A 106 3.99 -3.81 -13.83
C ALA A 106 4.10 -2.97 -12.56
N GLY A 107 4.01 -3.63 -11.42
CA GLY A 107 4.01 -2.98 -10.11
C GLY A 107 2.66 -3.03 -9.42
N GLY A 108 1.58 -3.26 -10.18
CA GLY A 108 0.25 -3.44 -9.63
C GLY A 108 -0.55 -2.15 -9.51
N SER A 109 -1.86 -2.32 -9.46
CA SER A 109 -2.80 -1.19 -9.43
C SER A 109 -2.73 -0.41 -8.12
N PHE A 110 -2.50 -1.10 -7.00
CA PHE A 110 -2.44 -0.42 -5.70
C PHE A 110 -1.20 0.48 -5.61
N ALA A 111 -0.03 -0.03 -5.99
CA ALA A 111 1.18 0.78 -5.98
C ALA A 111 1.08 1.95 -6.97
N SER A 112 0.42 1.74 -8.10
CA SER A 112 0.17 2.82 -9.07
C SER A 112 -0.73 3.90 -8.48
N ALA A 113 -1.76 3.50 -7.73
CA ALA A 113 -2.64 4.47 -7.06
C ALA A 113 -1.87 5.28 -6.03
N ALA A 114 -0.99 4.64 -5.26
CA ALA A 114 -0.17 5.33 -4.27
C ALA A 114 0.80 6.30 -4.95
N TYR A 115 1.43 5.87 -6.04
CA TYR A 115 2.37 6.73 -6.76
C TYR A 115 1.68 7.99 -7.28
N ALA A 116 0.46 7.84 -7.78
CA ALA A 116 -0.31 8.97 -8.28
C ALA A 116 -0.83 9.86 -7.15
N GLY A 117 -1.11 9.28 -5.98
CA GLY A 117 -1.73 10.03 -4.88
C GLY A 117 -0.75 10.67 -3.89
N PHE A 118 0.50 10.22 -3.84
CA PHE A 118 1.50 10.80 -2.95
C PHE A 118 1.99 12.14 -3.48
N ASP A 119 2.38 13.04 -2.57
CA ASP A 119 2.90 14.35 -2.94
C ASP A 119 4.26 14.26 -3.61
N HIS A 120 5.15 13.45 -3.06
CA HIS A 120 6.51 13.26 -3.58
C HIS A 120 6.87 11.79 -3.54
N PRO A 121 6.28 10.98 -4.43
CA PRO A 121 6.50 9.53 -4.39
C PRO A 121 7.91 9.16 -4.84
N VAL A 122 8.50 8.23 -4.11
CA VAL A 122 9.77 7.62 -4.50
C VAL A 122 9.63 6.11 -4.32
N ALA A 123 10.53 5.36 -4.94
CA ALA A 123 10.58 3.92 -4.78
C ALA A 123 11.83 3.54 -4.00
N VAL A 124 11.68 2.58 -3.08
CA VAL A 124 12.79 2.03 -2.32
C VAL A 124 12.70 0.51 -2.40
N GLU A 125 13.83 -0.17 -2.22
CA GLU A 125 13.87 -1.61 -2.33
C GLU A 125 13.28 -2.27 -1.08
N PHE A 126 13.50 -1.67 0.07
CA PHE A 126 13.17 -2.27 1.36
C PHE A 126 12.80 -1.17 2.35
N VAL A 127 11.78 -1.40 3.16
CA VAL A 127 11.32 -0.36 4.09
C VAL A 127 11.53 -0.70 5.57
N GLY A 128 11.46 -1.96 5.96
CA GLY A 128 11.50 -2.30 7.38
C GLY A 128 10.34 -1.66 8.13
N ALA A 129 9.11 -1.92 7.69
CA ALA A 129 7.93 -1.24 8.22
C ALA A 129 7.61 -1.69 9.65
N HIS A 130 7.00 -0.81 10.40
CA HIS A 130 6.63 -1.05 11.80
C HIS A 130 5.43 -1.97 11.93
N ALA A 131 4.55 -1.97 10.94
CA ALA A 131 3.42 -2.89 10.84
C ALA A 131 3.00 -2.98 9.38
N GLY A 132 2.09 -3.90 9.07
CA GLY A 132 1.64 -4.05 7.69
C GLY A 132 0.38 -4.85 7.56
N MET A 133 -0.19 -4.82 6.36
CA MET A 133 -1.39 -5.54 6.00
C MET A 133 -1.23 -6.15 4.62
N ASP A 134 -1.54 -7.43 4.52
CA ASP A 134 -1.48 -8.15 3.26
C ASP A 134 -2.90 -8.42 2.78
N ILE A 135 -3.26 -7.85 1.64
CA ILE A 135 -4.59 -8.02 1.07
C ILE A 135 -4.43 -8.82 -0.23
N GLY A 136 -4.73 -10.11 -0.17
CA GLY A 136 -4.67 -10.97 -1.33
C GLY A 136 -3.37 -11.76 -1.48
N ASP A 137 -2.73 -12.08 -0.38
CA ASP A 137 -1.60 -13.02 -0.36
C ASP A 137 -0.39 -12.52 -1.17
N THR A 138 0.08 -11.33 -0.85
CA THR A 138 1.15 -10.65 -1.58
C THR A 138 2.53 -10.81 -0.97
N PHE A 139 2.64 -11.47 0.19
CA PHE A 139 3.92 -11.74 0.85
C PHE A 139 4.69 -10.47 1.21
N ILE A 140 4.28 -9.82 2.31
CA ILE A 140 4.92 -8.59 2.77
C ILE A 140 5.99 -8.82 3.86
N GLY A 141 6.19 -10.06 4.27
CA GLY A 141 7.05 -10.36 5.43
C GLY A 141 8.45 -9.76 5.35
N MET A 142 9.05 -9.77 4.16
CA MET A 142 10.39 -9.22 3.97
C MET A 142 10.45 -7.70 4.15
N GLN A 143 9.31 -7.03 4.13
CA GLN A 143 9.25 -5.58 4.29
C GLN A 143 8.98 -5.15 5.72
N LEU A 144 8.76 -6.10 6.61
CA LEU A 144 8.49 -5.79 8.01
C LEU A 144 9.78 -5.75 8.81
N LYS A 145 9.78 -4.88 9.80
CA LYS A 145 10.89 -4.77 10.74
C LYS A 145 10.96 -6.03 11.59
N PRO A 146 12.15 -6.62 11.78
CA PRO A 146 12.31 -7.83 12.59
C PRO A 146 11.93 -7.64 14.05
#